data_ee698cea2bfe9766b1244a9112b0fd6e
#
_entry.id   ee698cea2bfe9766b1244a9112b0fd6e
#
_cell.length_a   1.000
_cell.length_b   1.000
_cell.length_c   1.000
_cell.angle_alpha   90.00
_cell.angle_beta   90.00
_cell.angle_gamma   90.00
#
_symmetry.space_group_name_H-M   'P 1'
#
loop_
_entity.id
_entity.type
_entity.pdbx_description
1 polymer ?
#
loop_
_entity_poly.entity_id
_entity_poly.type
_entity_poly.pdbx_seq_one_letter_code
_entity_poly.pdbx_strand_id
1 'polypeptide(L)'
;MPAGNYPFLVKSDDGRQVPVVQAYAFGKYLGYLNVTFDDQGNVIRTSGNPILLNSSIPEDRVLKEEVDKWKIQLNNFSSQVIGKTIVYLNGTSQACRFQECNLGNLICDAMIYNNLKHRDENTWNHVSMCIINGGGIRSPIDEHNNNGTITMEDLLAVLPFGSTFDLIELKGSTLKEAFEHGVRRHGQGTGELLQVGGIHVVYDLSRPPGSRVVSIEVLCTACRVPAYVPLQMDETYKVILPSFLQQGGDGYSMLKNKSLSHNQGDLDVEVVSSYISRMGPVFPAVEGRVKFSAGNFIQGSITLIAGLFTVTFLHFIF
;
A
#
# COMPACT_ATOMS: atom_id res chain seq x y z
N MET A 1 -17.01 9.42 4.15
CA MET A 1 -17.70 10.72 4.34
C MET A 1 -17.10 11.74 3.38
N PRO A 2 -17.85 12.72 2.86
CA PRO A 2 -17.26 13.79 2.04
C PRO A 2 -16.25 14.58 2.88
N ALA A 3 -15.14 14.97 2.24
CA ALA A 3 -14.07 15.73 2.89
C ALA A 3 -14.45 17.23 3.11
N GLY A 4 -15.52 17.70 2.49
CA GLY A 4 -15.97 19.08 2.58
C GLY A 4 -17.29 19.33 1.82
N ASN A 5 -17.70 20.58 1.77
CA ASN A 5 -18.88 21.00 1.01
C ASN A 5 -18.65 20.95 -0.51
N TYR A 6 -19.73 20.93 -1.28
CA TYR A 6 -19.67 21.00 -2.74
C TYR A 6 -20.40 22.27 -3.23
N PRO A 7 -19.73 23.20 -3.92
CA PRO A 7 -18.27 23.30 -4.05
C PRO A 7 -17.57 23.68 -2.73
N PHE A 8 -16.30 23.32 -2.60
CA PHE A 8 -15.44 23.81 -1.53
C PHE A 8 -14.76 25.08 -2.01
N LEU A 9 -14.99 26.20 -1.34
CA LEU A 9 -14.44 27.50 -1.74
C LEU A 9 -13.10 27.74 -1.07
N VAL A 10 -12.07 27.94 -1.89
CA VAL A 10 -10.71 28.28 -1.44
C VAL A 10 -10.39 29.70 -1.86
N LYS A 11 -9.81 30.49 -0.94
CA LYS A 11 -9.27 31.79 -1.26
C LYS A 11 -7.86 31.61 -1.83
N SER A 12 -7.65 32.03 -3.09
CA SER A 12 -6.33 32.03 -3.72
C SER A 12 -5.44 33.16 -3.18
N ASP A 13 -4.14 33.10 -3.44
CA ASP A 13 -3.14 34.08 -2.95
C ASP A 13 -3.43 35.53 -3.45
N ASP A 14 -4.07 35.65 -4.60
CA ASP A 14 -4.53 36.95 -5.16
C ASP A 14 -5.90 37.39 -4.61
N GLY A 15 -6.47 36.67 -3.64
CA GLY A 15 -7.71 36.98 -2.94
C GLY A 15 -8.99 36.52 -3.61
N ARG A 16 -8.94 35.89 -4.78
CA ARG A 16 -10.13 35.37 -5.49
C ARG A 16 -10.69 34.13 -4.81
N GLN A 17 -12.01 33.96 -4.89
CA GLN A 17 -12.70 32.73 -4.48
C GLN A 17 -12.65 31.70 -5.60
N VAL A 18 -12.00 30.55 -5.34
CA VAL A 18 -11.89 29.43 -6.29
C VAL A 18 -12.75 28.26 -5.83
N PRO A 19 -13.76 27.84 -6.63
CA PRO A 19 -14.56 26.68 -6.32
C PRO A 19 -13.77 25.39 -6.64
N VAL A 20 -13.53 24.56 -5.66
CA VAL A 20 -12.93 23.24 -5.79
C VAL A 20 -14.05 22.21 -5.70
N VAL A 21 -14.13 21.34 -6.70
CA VAL A 21 -15.18 20.32 -6.80
C VAL A 21 -14.60 18.94 -7.02
N GLN A 22 -15.29 17.92 -6.47
CA GLN A 22 -14.92 16.53 -6.65
C GLN A 22 -16.17 15.67 -6.41
N ALA A 23 -16.47 14.77 -7.32
CA ALA A 23 -17.69 13.97 -7.31
C ALA A 23 -17.48 12.53 -6.78
N TYR A 24 -16.52 12.33 -5.85
CA TYR A 24 -16.14 11.03 -5.33
C TYR A 24 -15.46 10.14 -6.39
N ALA A 25 -15.69 8.83 -6.37
CA ALA A 25 -15.07 7.86 -7.26
C ALA A 25 -16.10 6.83 -7.76
N PHE A 26 -15.68 5.96 -8.70
CA PHE A 26 -16.44 4.81 -9.19
C PHE A 26 -17.77 5.16 -9.88
N GLY A 27 -17.91 6.35 -10.46
CA GLY A 27 -19.12 6.76 -11.15
C GLY A 27 -20.38 6.89 -10.25
N LYS A 28 -20.21 6.92 -8.92
CA LYS A 28 -21.32 6.99 -7.97
C LYS A 28 -22.07 8.30 -8.01
N TYR A 29 -21.39 9.40 -8.31
CA TYR A 29 -21.96 10.73 -8.39
C TYR A 29 -21.55 11.43 -9.69
N LEU A 30 -22.50 12.16 -10.27
CA LEU A 30 -22.23 13.14 -11.33
C LEU A 30 -22.03 14.52 -10.70
N GLY A 31 -20.86 15.12 -10.89
CA GLY A 31 -20.63 16.51 -10.45
C GLY A 31 -21.42 17.49 -11.30
N TYR A 32 -22.22 18.34 -10.65
CA TYR A 32 -22.95 19.43 -11.30
C TYR A 32 -22.57 20.75 -10.63
N LEU A 33 -21.90 21.63 -11.38
CA LEU A 33 -21.51 22.97 -10.94
C LEU A 33 -21.93 24.02 -11.96
N ASN A 34 -22.70 25.01 -11.52
CA ASN A 34 -23.07 26.19 -12.27
C ASN A 34 -22.22 27.37 -11.81
N VAL A 35 -21.49 28.00 -12.72
CA VAL A 35 -20.57 29.12 -12.42
C VAL A 35 -21.00 30.33 -13.24
N THR A 36 -21.13 31.47 -12.59
CA THR A 36 -21.35 32.76 -13.25
C THR A 36 -20.07 33.58 -13.13
N PHE A 37 -19.66 34.16 -14.26
CA PHE A 37 -18.46 35.02 -14.34
C PHE A 37 -18.88 36.47 -14.61
N ASP A 38 -18.06 37.41 -14.18
CA ASP A 38 -18.10 38.80 -14.63
C ASP A 38 -17.42 38.97 -16.00
N ASP A 39 -17.45 40.21 -16.52
CA ASP A 39 -16.83 40.55 -17.82
C ASP A 39 -15.30 40.43 -17.81
N GLN A 40 -14.68 40.38 -16.63
CA GLN A 40 -13.24 40.19 -16.43
C GLN A 40 -12.86 38.73 -16.19
N GLY A 41 -13.84 37.79 -16.19
CA GLY A 41 -13.61 36.38 -15.95
C GLY A 41 -13.48 35.98 -14.48
N ASN A 42 -13.86 36.84 -13.52
CA ASN A 42 -13.91 36.46 -12.12
C ASN A 42 -15.21 35.73 -11.79
N VAL A 43 -15.13 34.75 -10.91
CA VAL A 43 -16.31 34.02 -10.42
C VAL A 43 -17.10 34.89 -9.46
N ILE A 44 -18.35 35.20 -9.82
CA ILE A 44 -19.27 36.00 -8.98
C ILE A 44 -20.32 35.16 -8.27
N ARG A 45 -20.60 33.95 -8.80
CA ARG A 45 -21.57 33.04 -8.19
C ARG A 45 -21.25 31.59 -8.55
N THR A 46 -21.41 30.69 -7.57
CA THR A 46 -21.39 29.25 -7.78
C THR A 46 -22.62 28.60 -7.17
N SER A 47 -23.16 27.59 -7.82
CA SER A 47 -24.25 26.76 -7.29
C SER A 47 -24.19 25.37 -7.90
N GLY A 48 -24.68 24.37 -7.17
CA GLY A 48 -24.72 22.98 -7.64
C GLY A 48 -24.52 22.00 -6.50
N ASN A 49 -24.82 20.73 -6.79
CA ASN A 49 -24.59 19.60 -5.89
C ASN A 49 -24.25 18.36 -6.71
N PRO A 50 -23.52 17.40 -6.16
CA PRO A 50 -23.34 16.11 -6.79
C PRO A 50 -24.68 15.37 -6.92
N ILE A 51 -24.96 14.84 -8.09
CA ILE A 51 -26.15 14.04 -8.38
C ILE A 51 -25.81 12.58 -8.14
N LEU A 52 -26.53 11.91 -7.23
CA LEU A 52 -26.34 10.48 -6.98
C LEU A 52 -26.86 9.69 -8.19
N LEU A 53 -25.98 8.91 -8.81
CA LEU A 53 -26.32 7.98 -9.89
C LEU A 53 -26.75 6.63 -9.29
N ASN A 54 -28.04 6.46 -9.08
CA ASN A 54 -28.64 5.22 -8.60
C ASN A 54 -29.65 4.67 -9.61
N SER A 55 -30.31 3.57 -9.28
CA SER A 55 -31.29 2.89 -10.15
C SER A 55 -32.51 3.73 -10.55
N SER A 56 -32.70 4.93 -9.98
CA SER A 56 -33.78 5.86 -10.38
C SER A 56 -33.41 6.70 -11.61
N ILE A 57 -32.12 6.74 -11.98
CA ILE A 57 -31.67 7.44 -13.19
C ILE A 57 -31.83 6.50 -14.37
N PRO A 58 -32.61 6.88 -15.41
CA PRO A 58 -32.77 6.07 -16.60
C PRO A 58 -31.44 5.88 -17.33
N GLU A 59 -31.13 4.64 -17.70
CA GLU A 59 -29.95 4.33 -18.52
C GLU A 59 -30.19 4.74 -19.98
N ASP A 60 -29.18 5.30 -20.64
CA ASP A 60 -29.21 5.49 -22.09
C ASP A 60 -29.17 4.11 -22.77
N ARG A 61 -30.22 3.80 -23.53
CA ARG A 61 -30.41 2.49 -24.12
C ARG A 61 -29.33 2.13 -25.12
N VAL A 62 -28.87 3.09 -25.94
CA VAL A 62 -27.87 2.86 -26.99
C VAL A 62 -26.52 2.62 -26.38
N LEU A 63 -26.13 3.43 -25.37
CA LEU A 63 -24.88 3.24 -24.63
C LEU A 63 -24.89 1.93 -23.85
N LYS A 64 -26.04 1.54 -23.28
CA LYS A 64 -26.16 0.26 -22.59
C LYS A 64 -25.91 -0.93 -23.51
N GLU A 65 -26.50 -0.94 -24.70
CA GLU A 65 -26.29 -1.98 -25.71
C GLU A 65 -24.83 -2.07 -26.13
N GLU A 66 -24.13 -0.96 -26.23
CA GLU A 66 -22.70 -0.94 -26.55
C GLU A 66 -21.84 -1.47 -25.38
N VAL A 67 -22.12 -1.03 -24.15
CA VAL A 67 -21.44 -1.54 -22.94
C VAL A 67 -21.65 -3.05 -22.78
N ASP A 68 -22.87 -3.55 -23.03
CA ASP A 68 -23.18 -4.97 -22.89
C ASP A 68 -22.39 -5.84 -23.90
N LYS A 69 -22.07 -5.33 -25.11
CA LYS A 69 -21.18 -6.03 -26.06
C LYS A 69 -19.77 -6.18 -25.50
N TRP A 70 -19.20 -5.12 -24.94
CA TRP A 70 -17.88 -5.16 -24.32
C TRP A 70 -17.84 -6.04 -23.07
N LYS A 71 -18.92 -6.02 -22.30
CA LYS A 71 -19.07 -6.81 -21.08
C LYS A 71 -18.94 -8.32 -21.33
N ILE A 72 -19.42 -8.82 -22.46
CA ILE A 72 -19.30 -10.23 -22.81
C ILE A 72 -17.84 -10.67 -22.93
N GLN A 73 -17.00 -9.85 -23.56
CA GLN A 73 -15.56 -10.15 -23.72
C GLN A 73 -14.82 -10.04 -22.40
N LEU A 74 -15.14 -9.05 -21.59
CA LEU A 74 -14.53 -8.83 -20.26
C LEU A 74 -14.93 -9.90 -19.27
N ASN A 75 -16.18 -10.38 -19.27
CA ASN A 75 -16.66 -11.37 -18.34
C ASN A 75 -15.87 -12.70 -18.43
N ASN A 76 -15.48 -13.12 -19.62
CA ASN A 76 -14.71 -14.36 -19.80
C ASN A 76 -13.31 -14.25 -19.16
N PHE A 77 -12.70 -13.07 -19.20
CA PHE A 77 -11.39 -12.82 -18.58
C PHE A 77 -11.52 -12.57 -17.07
N SER A 78 -12.45 -11.72 -16.67
CA SER A 78 -12.61 -11.31 -15.27
C SER A 78 -13.09 -12.47 -14.37
N SER A 79 -13.93 -13.36 -14.90
CA SER A 79 -14.43 -14.54 -14.17
C SER A 79 -13.43 -15.71 -14.12
N GLN A 80 -12.27 -15.59 -14.77
CA GLN A 80 -11.25 -16.64 -14.72
C GLN A 80 -10.81 -16.88 -13.27
N VAL A 81 -11.00 -18.10 -12.78
CA VAL A 81 -10.52 -18.52 -11.46
C VAL A 81 -9.01 -18.66 -11.49
N ILE A 82 -8.31 -17.95 -10.59
CA ILE A 82 -6.85 -17.98 -10.46
C ILE A 82 -6.38 -18.79 -9.24
N GLY A 83 -7.25 -19.06 -8.28
CA GLY A 83 -6.93 -19.88 -7.11
C GLY A 83 -7.90 -19.66 -5.96
N LYS A 84 -7.43 -19.91 -4.74
CA LYS A 84 -8.23 -19.77 -3.51
C LYS A 84 -7.42 -19.17 -2.38
N THR A 85 -8.12 -18.46 -1.50
CA THR A 85 -7.62 -18.08 -0.17
C THR A 85 -8.48 -18.71 0.92
N ILE A 86 -7.89 -19.00 2.07
CA ILE A 86 -8.59 -19.48 3.28
C ILE A 86 -8.53 -18.46 4.41
N VAL A 87 -8.01 -17.25 4.11
CA VAL A 87 -7.92 -16.14 5.04
C VAL A 87 -8.29 -14.84 4.33
N TYR A 88 -8.72 -13.84 5.10
CA TYR A 88 -8.92 -12.49 4.60
C TYR A 88 -7.58 -11.89 4.13
N LEU A 89 -7.50 -11.54 2.85
CA LEU A 89 -6.36 -10.85 2.28
C LEU A 89 -6.56 -9.35 2.44
N ASN A 90 -6.01 -8.80 3.51
CA ASN A 90 -6.24 -7.40 3.89
C ASN A 90 -5.40 -6.44 3.03
N GLY A 91 -6.01 -5.93 1.96
CA GLY A 91 -5.47 -4.88 1.08
C GLY A 91 -6.07 -3.50 1.33
N THR A 92 -6.71 -3.28 2.48
CA THR A 92 -7.32 -1.99 2.79
C THR A 92 -6.28 -0.89 2.95
N SER A 93 -6.66 0.34 2.61
CA SER A 93 -5.80 1.51 2.84
C SER A 93 -5.42 1.70 4.31
N GLN A 94 -6.31 1.33 5.25
CA GLN A 94 -6.06 1.37 6.69
C GLN A 94 -4.99 0.38 7.13
N ALA A 95 -4.84 -0.74 6.44
CA ALA A 95 -3.76 -1.69 6.71
C ALA A 95 -2.49 -1.30 5.95
N CYS A 96 -2.48 -1.43 4.63
CA CYS A 96 -1.25 -1.40 3.84
C CYS A 96 -0.54 -0.04 3.79
N ARG A 97 -1.22 1.08 4.14
CA ARG A 97 -0.60 2.41 4.20
C ARG A 97 -0.07 2.81 5.57
N PHE A 98 -0.35 2.00 6.62
CA PHE A 98 0.02 2.35 7.99
C PHE A 98 0.85 1.28 8.69
N GLN A 99 0.77 0.04 8.22
CA GLN A 99 1.48 -1.09 8.81
C GLN A 99 1.69 -2.20 7.77
N GLU A 100 2.36 -3.27 8.17
CA GLU A 100 2.45 -4.50 7.38
C GLU A 100 1.06 -5.06 7.10
N CYS A 101 0.79 -5.48 5.87
CA CYS A 101 -0.45 -6.16 5.50
C CYS A 101 -0.17 -7.49 4.81
N ASN A 102 -0.98 -8.50 5.10
CA ASN A 102 -0.76 -9.85 4.58
C ASN A 102 -0.92 -9.93 3.06
N LEU A 103 -1.77 -9.11 2.44
CA LEU A 103 -1.86 -9.05 0.98
C LEU A 103 -0.59 -8.43 0.37
N GLY A 104 0.02 -7.45 1.04
CA GLY A 104 1.34 -6.93 0.65
C GLY A 104 2.43 -7.99 0.72
N ASN A 105 2.41 -8.83 1.77
CA ASN A 105 3.32 -9.96 1.91
C ASN A 105 3.14 -10.96 0.76
N LEU A 106 1.89 -11.34 0.42
CA LEU A 106 1.57 -12.25 -0.69
C LEU A 106 2.11 -11.72 -2.03
N ILE A 107 1.90 -10.43 -2.32
CA ILE A 107 2.37 -9.81 -3.55
C ILE A 107 3.91 -9.85 -3.60
N CYS A 108 4.56 -9.48 -2.52
CA CYS A 108 6.01 -9.51 -2.42
C CYS A 108 6.58 -10.94 -2.59
N ASP A 109 5.95 -11.94 -1.99
CA ASP A 109 6.37 -13.33 -2.15
C ASP A 109 6.20 -13.80 -3.61
N ALA A 110 5.13 -13.37 -4.28
CA ALA A 110 4.92 -13.64 -5.69
C ALA A 110 6.02 -13.01 -6.58
N MET A 111 6.42 -11.76 -6.28
CA MET A 111 7.49 -11.05 -6.98
C MET A 111 8.83 -11.80 -6.87
N ILE A 112 9.19 -12.24 -5.67
CA ILE A 112 10.41 -13.01 -5.45
C ILE A 112 10.31 -14.38 -6.13
N TYR A 113 9.20 -15.07 -5.96
CA TYR A 113 8.97 -16.40 -6.54
C TYR A 113 9.08 -16.39 -8.08
N ASN A 114 8.54 -15.37 -8.74
CA ASN A 114 8.64 -15.23 -10.19
C ASN A 114 10.10 -15.14 -10.68
N ASN A 115 11.00 -14.66 -9.83
CA ASN A 115 12.42 -14.51 -10.11
C ASN A 115 13.30 -15.73 -9.72
N LEU A 116 12.73 -16.80 -9.12
CA LEU A 116 13.48 -18.02 -8.77
C LEU A 116 14.01 -18.80 -9.98
N LYS A 117 13.53 -18.50 -11.16
CA LYS A 117 13.97 -19.09 -12.44
C LYS A 117 15.40 -18.71 -12.84
N HIS A 118 16.01 -17.71 -12.20
CA HIS A 118 17.30 -17.15 -12.56
C HIS A 118 18.37 -17.43 -11.50
N ARG A 119 18.65 -18.74 -11.25
CA ARG A 119 19.77 -19.12 -10.37
C ARG A 119 21.11 -18.86 -11.05
N ASP A 120 22.13 -18.50 -10.28
CA ASP A 120 23.51 -18.59 -10.65
C ASP A 120 24.26 -19.62 -9.78
N GLU A 121 25.52 -19.93 -10.12
CA GLU A 121 26.30 -20.97 -9.43
C GLU A 121 26.67 -20.61 -7.97
N ASN A 122 26.65 -19.32 -7.63
CA ASN A 122 27.13 -18.81 -6.35
C ASN A 122 26.02 -18.42 -5.38
N THR A 123 24.77 -18.30 -5.87
CA THR A 123 23.62 -17.85 -5.08
C THR A 123 22.44 -18.81 -5.24
N TRP A 124 21.63 -18.95 -4.19
CA TRP A 124 20.40 -19.73 -4.28
C TRP A 124 19.34 -19.03 -5.14
N ASN A 125 19.40 -17.69 -5.26
CA ASN A 125 18.65 -16.88 -6.22
C ASN A 125 19.45 -15.58 -6.50
N HIS A 126 19.25 -14.97 -7.65
CA HIS A 126 19.91 -13.72 -8.02
C HIS A 126 19.31 -12.48 -7.32
N VAL A 127 18.08 -12.59 -6.77
CA VAL A 127 17.38 -11.56 -6.00
C VAL A 127 16.54 -12.19 -4.91
N SER A 128 16.55 -11.61 -3.71
CA SER A 128 15.78 -12.08 -2.56
C SER A 128 14.85 -11.01 -1.98
N MET A 129 14.84 -9.82 -2.56
CA MET A 129 14.17 -8.67 -1.99
C MET A 129 13.16 -8.05 -2.95
N CYS A 130 12.05 -7.61 -2.41
CA CYS A 130 11.09 -6.78 -3.12
C CYS A 130 10.53 -5.69 -2.22
N ILE A 131 10.05 -4.61 -2.85
CA ILE A 131 9.30 -3.52 -2.23
C ILE A 131 8.09 -3.16 -3.10
N ILE A 132 6.97 -2.85 -2.46
CA ILE A 132 5.79 -2.28 -3.12
C ILE A 132 5.17 -1.21 -2.21
N ASN A 133 4.79 -0.06 -2.76
CA ASN A 133 4.12 0.99 -1.99
C ASN A 133 2.68 0.57 -1.64
N GLY A 134 2.26 0.83 -0.40
CA GLY A 134 0.92 0.50 0.09
C GLY A 134 -0.20 1.17 -0.73
N GLY A 135 0.10 2.29 -1.40
CA GLY A 135 -0.80 2.95 -2.35
C GLY A 135 -1.06 2.16 -3.63
N GLY A 136 -0.17 1.25 -4.00
CA GLY A 136 -0.33 0.34 -5.13
C GLY A 136 -1.37 -0.76 -4.89
N ILE A 137 -1.65 -1.09 -3.63
CA ILE A 137 -2.63 -2.11 -3.21
C ILE A 137 -3.98 -1.42 -2.98
N ARG A 138 -5.02 -1.77 -3.77
CA ARG A 138 -6.25 -0.96 -3.87
C ARG A 138 -7.48 -1.58 -3.25
N SER A 139 -7.52 -2.89 -3.07
CA SER A 139 -8.70 -3.62 -2.56
C SER A 139 -8.27 -4.81 -1.71
N PRO A 140 -9.03 -5.19 -0.69
CA PRO A 140 -8.90 -6.50 -0.04
C PRO A 140 -9.57 -7.59 -0.90
N ILE A 141 -9.26 -8.86 -0.58
CA ILE A 141 -10.01 -10.03 -1.05
C ILE A 141 -10.55 -10.75 0.17
N ASP A 142 -11.89 -10.92 0.21
CA ASP A 142 -12.59 -11.54 1.33
C ASP A 142 -12.81 -13.04 1.04
N GLU A 143 -12.31 -13.91 1.92
CA GLU A 143 -12.44 -15.37 1.81
C GLU A 143 -13.87 -15.85 1.95
N HIS A 144 -14.78 -15.05 2.51
CA HIS A 144 -16.19 -15.37 2.57
C HIS A 144 -16.90 -15.18 1.22
N ASN A 145 -16.32 -14.38 0.33
CA ASN A 145 -16.83 -14.23 -1.03
C ASN A 145 -16.46 -15.48 -1.86
N ASN A 146 -17.39 -15.98 -2.63
CA ASN A 146 -17.20 -17.11 -3.57
C ASN A 146 -16.49 -18.33 -2.93
N ASN A 147 -16.73 -18.61 -1.64
CA ASN A 147 -16.06 -19.68 -0.90
C ASN A 147 -14.53 -19.60 -1.01
N GLY A 148 -13.97 -18.42 -0.88
CA GLY A 148 -12.54 -18.15 -0.96
C GLY A 148 -11.95 -18.25 -2.36
N THR A 149 -12.77 -18.45 -3.39
CA THR A 149 -12.30 -18.48 -4.78
C THR A 149 -11.88 -17.07 -5.21
N ILE A 150 -10.66 -16.96 -5.73
CA ILE A 150 -10.08 -15.71 -6.25
C ILE A 150 -10.20 -15.72 -7.77
N THR A 151 -10.78 -14.68 -8.32
CA THR A 151 -10.90 -14.45 -9.76
C THR A 151 -9.90 -13.41 -10.27
N MET A 152 -9.76 -13.33 -11.58
CA MET A 152 -8.96 -12.26 -12.20
C MET A 152 -9.55 -10.88 -11.91
N GLU A 153 -10.87 -10.76 -11.77
CA GLU A 153 -11.55 -9.51 -11.37
C GLU A 153 -11.11 -9.04 -9.98
N ASP A 154 -11.06 -9.96 -9.01
CA ASP A 154 -10.58 -9.65 -7.66
C ASP A 154 -9.14 -9.14 -7.70
N LEU A 155 -8.28 -9.79 -8.48
CA LEU A 155 -6.87 -9.38 -8.60
C LEU A 155 -6.71 -8.03 -9.33
N LEU A 156 -7.50 -7.77 -10.38
CA LEU A 156 -7.52 -6.47 -11.06
C LEU A 156 -8.03 -5.34 -10.16
N ALA A 157 -8.93 -5.65 -9.21
CA ALA A 157 -9.35 -4.68 -8.20
C ALA A 157 -8.22 -4.39 -7.19
N VAL A 158 -7.34 -5.35 -6.91
CA VAL A 158 -6.14 -5.18 -6.06
C VAL A 158 -5.05 -4.39 -6.77
N LEU A 159 -4.72 -4.72 -8.03
CA LEU A 159 -3.63 -4.18 -8.85
C LEU A 159 -4.17 -3.62 -10.19
N PRO A 160 -4.87 -2.47 -10.18
CA PRO A 160 -5.56 -2.00 -11.37
C PRO A 160 -4.69 -1.20 -12.36
N PHE A 161 -3.41 -0.97 -12.06
CA PHE A 161 -2.60 0.00 -12.80
C PHE A 161 -1.83 -0.60 -13.98
N GLY A 162 -1.75 -1.92 -14.09
CA GLY A 162 -1.01 -2.60 -15.14
C GLY A 162 0.49 -2.27 -15.10
N SER A 163 1.06 -2.20 -13.91
CA SER A 163 2.50 -2.00 -13.69
C SER A 163 3.26 -3.27 -14.01
N THR A 164 4.54 -3.14 -14.36
CA THR A 164 5.47 -4.27 -14.36
C THR A 164 6.21 -4.37 -13.03
N PHE A 165 6.64 -5.57 -12.64
CA PHE A 165 7.54 -5.77 -11.51
C PHE A 165 8.99 -5.84 -12.00
N ASP A 166 9.63 -4.69 -11.97
CA ASP A 166 10.96 -4.46 -12.50
C ASP A 166 12.05 -4.85 -11.51
N LEU A 167 13.21 -5.22 -12.02
CA LEU A 167 14.42 -5.50 -11.25
C LEU A 167 15.38 -4.32 -11.37
N ILE A 168 15.80 -3.75 -10.24
CA ILE A 168 16.84 -2.72 -10.19
C ILE A 168 18.01 -3.13 -9.32
N GLU A 169 19.17 -2.55 -9.57
CA GLU A 169 20.33 -2.59 -8.67
C GLU A 169 20.53 -1.22 -8.04
N LEU A 170 20.79 -1.21 -6.74
CA LEU A 170 21.02 0.03 -5.98
C LEU A 170 21.92 -0.21 -4.76
N LYS A 171 22.51 0.87 -4.25
CA LYS A 171 23.30 0.83 -3.01
C LYS A 171 22.40 0.66 -1.79
N GLY A 172 22.89 0.01 -0.74
CA GLY A 172 22.17 -0.11 0.54
C GLY A 172 21.78 1.25 1.13
N SER A 173 22.64 2.26 0.97
CA SER A 173 22.33 3.64 1.36
C SER A 173 21.12 4.21 0.64
N THR A 174 20.94 3.91 -0.64
CA THR A 174 19.76 4.32 -1.43
C THR A 174 18.50 3.58 -0.98
N LEU A 175 18.62 2.30 -0.67
CA LEU A 175 17.50 1.50 -0.13
C LEU A 175 17.06 2.04 1.24
N LYS A 176 18.01 2.39 2.13
CA LYS A 176 17.69 3.04 3.40
C LYS A 176 16.97 4.39 3.20
N GLU A 177 17.45 5.20 2.25
CA GLU A 177 16.78 6.48 1.90
C GLU A 177 15.34 6.26 1.43
N ALA A 178 15.07 5.19 0.66
CA ALA A 178 13.72 4.84 0.26
C ALA A 178 12.83 4.47 1.47
N PHE A 179 13.34 3.72 2.43
CA PHE A 179 12.61 3.39 3.65
C PHE A 179 12.33 4.64 4.52
N GLU A 180 13.29 5.54 4.66
CA GLU A 180 13.07 6.84 5.34
C GLU A 180 11.98 7.67 4.65
N HIS A 181 11.99 7.68 3.31
CA HIS A 181 10.98 8.36 2.53
C HIS A 181 9.58 7.77 2.77
N GLY A 182 9.45 6.44 2.80
CA GLY A 182 8.17 5.74 2.98
C GLY A 182 7.45 6.08 4.29
N VAL A 183 8.17 6.48 5.33
CA VAL A 183 7.59 6.83 6.63
C VAL A 183 7.66 8.32 6.97
N ARG A 184 8.15 9.18 6.04
CA ARG A 184 8.31 10.62 6.30
C ARG A 184 6.99 11.31 6.69
N ARG A 185 5.88 10.90 6.10
CA ARG A 185 4.52 11.40 6.34
C ARG A 185 3.60 10.33 6.92
N HIS A 186 4.17 9.36 7.66
CA HIS A 186 3.37 8.31 8.28
C HIS A 186 2.27 8.91 9.16
N GLY A 187 1.07 8.32 9.11
CA GLY A 187 -0.12 8.84 9.80
C GLY A 187 -1.04 9.70 8.93
N GLN A 188 -0.59 10.17 7.76
CA GLN A 188 -1.41 11.01 6.85
C GLN A 188 -2.19 10.21 5.80
N GLY A 189 -2.08 8.88 5.80
CA GLY A 189 -2.78 8.00 4.83
C GLY A 189 -2.25 8.10 3.40
N THR A 190 -1.04 8.65 3.22
CA THR A 190 -0.34 8.63 1.93
C THR A 190 -0.03 7.19 1.53
N GLY A 191 0.13 6.92 0.23
CA GLY A 191 0.42 5.57 -0.24
C GLY A 191 1.89 5.12 -0.09
N GLU A 192 2.72 5.90 0.59
CA GLU A 192 4.18 5.78 0.57
C GLU A 192 4.75 4.61 1.37
N LEU A 193 4.09 4.13 2.43
CA LEU A 193 4.64 3.02 3.22
C LEU A 193 4.94 1.82 2.32
N LEU A 194 6.16 1.28 2.44
CA LEU A 194 6.59 0.11 1.68
C LEU A 194 6.18 -1.18 2.40
N GLN A 195 5.49 -2.04 1.67
CA GLN A 195 5.35 -3.46 1.98
C GLN A 195 6.56 -4.18 1.38
N VAL A 196 7.04 -5.23 2.02
CA VAL A 196 8.35 -5.80 1.71
C VAL A 196 8.35 -7.34 1.67
N GLY A 197 9.27 -7.91 0.91
CA GLY A 197 9.63 -9.33 0.96
C GLY A 197 11.14 -9.47 0.99
N GLY A 198 11.64 -10.46 1.77
CA GLY A 198 13.07 -10.65 1.99
C GLY A 198 13.76 -9.48 2.70
N ILE A 199 13.01 -8.65 3.38
CA ILE A 199 13.49 -7.51 4.17
C ILE A 199 12.74 -7.49 5.50
N HIS A 200 13.46 -7.20 6.59
CA HIS A 200 12.89 -6.80 7.87
C HIS A 200 13.29 -5.36 8.14
N VAL A 201 12.32 -4.50 8.42
CA VAL A 201 12.59 -3.10 8.75
C VAL A 201 11.91 -2.71 10.05
N VAL A 202 12.64 -1.98 10.89
CA VAL A 202 12.13 -1.42 12.15
C VAL A 202 12.18 0.10 12.08
N TYR A 203 11.06 0.73 12.37
CA TYR A 203 10.92 2.19 12.42
C TYR A 203 10.68 2.68 13.85
N ASP A 204 11.17 3.88 14.14
CA ASP A 204 10.85 4.65 15.33
C ASP A 204 10.21 5.99 14.90
N LEU A 205 8.90 6.06 15.02
CA LEU A 205 8.12 7.24 14.62
C LEU A 205 8.27 8.43 15.58
N SER A 206 8.88 8.23 16.76
CA SER A 206 9.21 9.32 17.68
C SER A 206 10.36 10.19 17.16
N ARG A 207 11.14 9.66 16.21
CA ARG A 207 12.26 10.36 15.57
C ARG A 207 11.78 11.26 14.44
N PRO A 208 12.56 12.32 14.14
CA PRO A 208 12.23 13.19 13.02
C PRO A 208 12.26 12.46 11.67
N PRO A 209 11.46 12.89 10.68
CA PRO A 209 11.55 12.35 9.31
C PRO A 209 13.00 12.39 8.78
N GLY A 210 13.42 11.31 8.12
CA GLY A 210 14.78 11.11 7.65
C GLY A 210 15.73 10.42 8.65
N SER A 211 15.24 10.08 9.85
CA SER A 211 15.98 9.37 10.89
C SER A 211 15.14 8.32 11.61
N ARG A 212 14.04 7.88 10.98
CA ARG A 212 13.05 6.95 11.56
C ARG A 212 13.41 5.49 11.41
N VAL A 213 14.27 5.13 10.48
CA VAL A 213 14.76 3.76 10.31
C VAL A 213 15.71 3.42 11.45
N VAL A 214 15.36 2.40 12.22
CA VAL A 214 16.18 1.87 13.34
C VAL A 214 17.13 0.79 12.82
N SER A 215 16.57 -0.18 12.09
CA SER A 215 17.34 -1.28 11.48
C SER A 215 16.70 -1.76 10.20
N ILE A 216 17.53 -2.28 9.31
CA ILE A 216 17.11 -3.00 8.11
C ILE A 216 17.96 -4.27 8.06
N GLU A 217 17.29 -5.41 7.91
CA GLU A 217 17.92 -6.70 7.65
C GLU A 217 17.41 -7.22 6.30
N VAL A 218 18.28 -7.84 5.53
CA VAL A 218 18.01 -8.32 4.18
C VAL A 218 18.33 -9.80 4.07
N LEU A 219 17.55 -10.54 3.30
CA LEU A 219 17.72 -11.97 3.09
C LEU A 219 18.93 -12.22 2.18
N CYS A 220 19.95 -12.87 2.73
CA CYS A 220 21.21 -13.16 2.04
C CYS A 220 21.02 -14.16 0.91
N THR A 221 21.39 -13.79 -0.32
CA THR A 221 21.33 -14.68 -1.50
C THR A 221 22.55 -15.60 -1.62
N ALA A 222 23.71 -15.15 -1.18
CA ALA A 222 24.96 -15.92 -1.22
C ALA A 222 25.11 -16.91 -0.05
N CYS A 223 24.26 -16.84 0.97
CA CYS A 223 24.29 -17.75 2.11
C CYS A 223 23.76 -19.13 1.71
N ARG A 224 24.51 -20.18 2.02
CA ARG A 224 24.07 -21.58 1.75
C ARG A 224 22.75 -21.92 2.47
N VAL A 225 22.57 -21.39 3.66
CA VAL A 225 21.28 -21.36 4.37
C VAL A 225 20.81 -19.92 4.38
N PRO A 226 19.70 -19.59 3.69
CA PRO A 226 19.18 -18.22 3.68
C PRO A 226 18.95 -17.70 5.10
N ALA A 227 19.49 -16.53 5.38
CA ALA A 227 19.37 -15.86 6.68
C ALA A 227 19.29 -14.35 6.48
N TYR A 228 18.61 -13.67 7.40
CA TYR A 228 18.59 -12.22 7.43
C TYR A 228 19.89 -11.68 8.03
N VAL A 229 20.49 -10.72 7.31
CA VAL A 229 21.73 -10.05 7.71
C VAL A 229 21.55 -8.53 7.66
N PRO A 230 22.27 -7.76 8.49
CA PRO A 230 22.16 -6.30 8.46
C PRO A 230 22.52 -5.72 7.08
N LEU A 231 21.71 -4.75 6.62
CA LEU A 231 21.94 -4.01 5.39
C LEU A 231 23.28 -3.25 5.46
N GLN A 232 24.14 -3.46 4.48
CA GLN A 232 25.43 -2.74 4.34
C GLN A 232 25.24 -1.55 3.39
N MET A 233 25.62 -0.34 3.83
CA MET A 233 25.31 0.90 3.10
C MET A 233 26.02 1.00 1.75
N ASP A 234 27.24 0.47 1.65
CA ASP A 234 28.09 0.58 0.48
C ASP A 234 27.97 -0.63 -0.47
N GLU A 235 27.32 -1.69 -0.04
CA GLU A 235 27.04 -2.86 -0.87
C GLU A 235 25.93 -2.59 -1.89
N THR A 236 25.95 -3.34 -2.99
CA THR A 236 24.94 -3.28 -4.05
C THR A 236 23.95 -4.41 -3.89
N TYR A 237 22.69 -4.07 -4.02
CA TYR A 237 21.56 -5.00 -3.86
C TYR A 237 20.66 -4.98 -5.07
N LYS A 238 20.12 -6.15 -5.42
CA LYS A 238 19.03 -6.30 -6.39
C LYS A 238 17.70 -6.28 -5.66
N VAL A 239 16.76 -5.48 -6.16
CA VAL A 239 15.43 -5.32 -5.56
C VAL A 239 14.37 -5.32 -6.66
N ILE A 240 13.29 -6.07 -6.44
CA ILE A 240 12.11 -6.08 -7.32
C ILE A 240 11.13 -5.04 -6.82
N LEU A 241 10.57 -4.24 -7.73
CA LEU A 241 9.61 -3.18 -7.40
C LEU A 241 8.68 -2.87 -8.58
N PRO A 242 7.50 -2.26 -8.34
CA PRO A 242 6.65 -1.78 -9.43
C PRO A 242 7.35 -0.72 -10.29
N SER A 243 7.15 -0.76 -11.60
CA SER A 243 7.64 0.25 -12.54
C SER A 243 7.26 1.68 -12.14
N PHE A 244 6.11 1.85 -11.47
CA PHE A 244 5.70 3.12 -10.89
C PHE A 244 6.74 3.69 -9.91
N LEU A 245 7.26 2.86 -8.98
CA LEU A 245 8.31 3.29 -8.04
C LEU A 245 9.65 3.54 -8.73
N GLN A 246 9.99 2.69 -9.71
CA GLN A 246 11.22 2.84 -10.51
C GLN A 246 11.23 4.19 -11.24
N GLN A 247 10.07 4.67 -11.70
CA GLN A 247 9.91 5.97 -12.36
C GLN A 247 9.85 7.16 -11.38
N GLY A 248 9.96 6.92 -10.07
CA GLY A 248 9.94 7.94 -9.03
C GLY A 248 8.53 8.28 -8.52
N GLY A 249 7.55 7.42 -8.77
CA GLY A 249 6.19 7.56 -8.24
C GLY A 249 6.17 7.71 -6.72
N ASP A 250 5.13 8.32 -6.18
CA ASP A 250 5.00 8.68 -4.76
C ASP A 250 6.20 9.45 -4.19
N GLY A 251 7.01 10.10 -5.05
CA GLY A 251 8.18 10.86 -4.68
C GLY A 251 9.45 10.04 -4.43
N TYR A 252 9.46 8.77 -4.80
CA TYR A 252 10.64 7.88 -4.72
C TYR A 252 11.72 8.21 -5.76
N SER A 253 12.06 9.49 -5.93
CA SER A 253 13.03 9.97 -6.91
C SER A 253 14.41 9.32 -6.80
N MET A 254 14.81 8.86 -5.60
CA MET A 254 16.07 8.16 -5.37
C MET A 254 16.11 6.81 -6.10
N LEU A 255 14.99 6.10 -6.20
CA LEU A 255 14.90 4.82 -6.92
C LEU A 255 15.10 5.01 -8.43
N LYS A 256 14.62 6.14 -8.98
CA LYS A 256 14.85 6.52 -10.37
C LYS A 256 16.27 7.00 -10.63
N ASN A 257 16.77 7.91 -9.78
CA ASN A 257 17.99 8.67 -10.06
C ASN A 257 19.28 7.97 -9.64
N LYS A 258 19.18 7.01 -8.69
CA LYS A 258 20.35 6.33 -8.09
C LYS A 258 20.40 4.83 -8.37
N SER A 259 19.47 4.28 -9.18
CA SER A 259 19.58 2.90 -9.64
C SER A 259 20.78 2.74 -10.57
N LEU A 260 21.52 1.66 -10.37
CA LEU A 260 22.74 1.31 -11.14
C LEU A 260 22.38 0.53 -12.42
N SER A 261 21.31 -0.25 -12.36
CA SER A 261 20.75 -0.97 -13.49
C SER A 261 19.22 -1.06 -13.37
N HIS A 262 18.55 -1.28 -14.49
CA HIS A 262 17.11 -1.48 -14.56
C HIS A 262 16.79 -2.52 -15.64
N ASN A 263 16.04 -3.54 -15.25
CA ASN A 263 15.47 -4.54 -16.16
C ASN A 263 13.96 -4.57 -15.96
N GLN A 264 13.22 -4.35 -17.03
CA GLN A 264 11.76 -4.47 -17.00
C GLN A 264 11.36 -5.93 -16.76
N GLY A 265 10.39 -6.14 -15.88
CA GLY A 265 9.86 -7.46 -15.54
C GLY A 265 8.49 -7.74 -16.17
N ASP A 266 7.84 -8.77 -15.64
CA ASP A 266 6.53 -9.22 -16.09
C ASP A 266 5.41 -8.34 -15.48
N LEU A 267 4.19 -8.38 -16.06
CA LEU A 267 3.03 -7.65 -15.56
C LEU A 267 2.65 -8.13 -14.14
N ASP A 268 2.29 -7.18 -13.29
CA ASP A 268 1.94 -7.38 -11.88
C ASP A 268 0.83 -8.42 -11.69
N VAL A 269 -0.26 -8.33 -12.44
CA VAL A 269 -1.37 -9.29 -12.36
C VAL A 269 -0.98 -10.69 -12.85
N GLU A 270 -0.09 -10.82 -13.84
CA GLU A 270 0.38 -12.11 -14.33
C GLU A 270 1.28 -12.80 -13.29
N VAL A 271 2.18 -12.04 -12.67
CA VAL A 271 3.06 -12.54 -11.61
C VAL A 271 2.26 -13.06 -10.43
N VAL A 272 1.32 -12.26 -9.93
CA VAL A 272 0.55 -12.63 -8.74
C VAL A 272 -0.45 -13.75 -9.03
N SER A 273 -1.13 -13.73 -10.20
CA SER A 273 -2.05 -14.80 -10.58
C SER A 273 -1.33 -16.15 -10.77
N SER A 274 -0.15 -16.13 -11.39
CA SER A 274 0.69 -17.33 -11.55
C SER A 274 1.12 -17.92 -10.19
N TYR A 275 1.50 -17.06 -9.24
CA TYR A 275 1.87 -17.47 -7.89
C TYR A 275 0.68 -18.10 -7.16
N ILE A 276 -0.47 -17.43 -7.11
CA ILE A 276 -1.69 -17.94 -6.45
C ILE A 276 -2.10 -19.29 -7.04
N SER A 277 -2.09 -19.43 -8.38
CA SER A 277 -2.45 -20.67 -9.06
C SER A 277 -1.53 -21.84 -8.71
N ARG A 278 -0.24 -21.58 -8.48
CA ARG A 278 0.77 -22.61 -8.19
C ARG A 278 0.81 -23.02 -6.73
N MET A 279 0.59 -22.07 -5.81
CA MET A 279 0.71 -22.32 -4.37
C MET A 279 -0.52 -23.02 -3.78
N GLY A 280 -1.63 -23.15 -4.54
CA GLY A 280 -2.90 -23.70 -4.04
C GLY A 280 -3.61 -22.71 -3.10
N PRO A 281 -4.37 -23.15 -2.10
CA PRO A 281 -4.97 -22.20 -1.18
C PRO A 281 -3.90 -21.35 -0.48
N VAL A 282 -3.97 -20.03 -0.67
CA VAL A 282 -3.01 -19.10 -0.04
C VAL A 282 -3.50 -18.67 1.35
N PHE A 283 -2.56 -18.45 2.28
CA PHE A 283 -2.85 -18.02 3.66
C PHE A 283 -1.73 -17.15 4.22
N PRO A 284 -1.39 -16.04 3.55
CA PRO A 284 -0.32 -15.16 4.02
C PRO A 284 -0.65 -14.58 5.39
N ALA A 285 0.36 -14.47 6.26
CA ALA A 285 0.24 -13.88 7.58
C ALA A 285 0.89 -12.49 7.62
N VAL A 286 0.64 -11.76 8.69
CA VAL A 286 1.50 -10.64 9.13
C VAL A 286 2.66 -11.26 9.92
N GLU A 287 3.89 -11.10 9.44
CA GLU A 287 5.07 -11.84 9.89
C GLU A 287 6.08 -10.97 10.66
N GLY A 288 5.80 -9.68 10.74
CA GLY A 288 6.72 -8.72 11.36
C GLY A 288 7.85 -8.30 10.42
N ARG A 289 7.60 -8.29 9.11
CA ARG A 289 8.53 -7.73 8.11
C ARG A 289 8.69 -6.22 8.27
N VAL A 290 7.61 -5.53 8.66
CA VAL A 290 7.59 -4.09 8.96
C VAL A 290 7.14 -3.89 10.40
N LYS A 291 8.04 -3.36 11.24
CA LYS A 291 7.77 -3.12 12.65
C LYS A 291 7.93 -1.65 13.00
N PHE A 292 7.10 -1.20 13.92
CA PHE A 292 7.25 0.10 14.55
C PHE A 292 7.66 -0.14 15.99
N SER A 293 8.86 0.35 16.40
CA SER A 293 9.26 0.31 17.81
C SER A 293 8.27 1.17 18.58
N ALA A 294 7.80 0.66 19.73
CA ALA A 294 7.16 1.52 20.72
C ALA A 294 8.21 2.59 21.07
N GLY A 295 8.02 3.82 20.61
CA GLY A 295 8.78 4.95 21.13
C GLY A 295 8.71 4.83 22.65
N ASN A 296 9.80 5.09 23.36
CA ASN A 296 9.80 5.14 24.79
C ASN A 296 8.67 6.08 25.23
N PHE A 297 7.45 5.56 25.39
CA PHE A 297 6.55 6.11 26.33
C PHE A 297 7.35 5.98 27.63
N ILE A 298 7.89 7.11 28.10
CA ILE A 298 8.30 7.23 29.48
C ILE A 298 7.09 6.68 30.22
N GLN A 299 7.22 5.44 30.71
CA GLN A 299 6.38 4.95 31.78
C GLN A 299 6.63 5.97 32.88
N GLY A 300 5.77 7.00 32.93
CA GLY A 300 5.68 7.84 34.09
C GLY A 300 5.54 6.86 35.21
N SER A 301 6.58 6.72 35.99
CA SER A 301 6.61 5.91 37.22
C SER A 301 5.36 6.31 37.96
N ILE A 302 4.33 5.47 37.92
CA ILE A 302 3.28 5.48 38.92
C ILE A 302 4.02 5.03 40.15
N THR A 303 4.56 5.99 40.87
CA THR A 303 5.01 5.79 42.26
C THR A 303 3.76 5.38 42.99
N LEU A 304 3.58 4.06 43.15
CA LEU A 304 2.62 3.49 44.06
C LEU A 304 3.07 4.00 45.44
N ILE A 305 2.43 5.04 45.93
CA ILE A 305 2.48 5.40 47.34
C ILE A 305 1.75 4.26 48.03
N ALA A 306 2.53 3.25 48.42
CA ALA A 306 2.09 2.23 49.39
C ALA A 306 1.87 2.95 50.71
N GLY A 307 0.64 3.44 50.92
CA GLY A 307 0.20 3.89 52.21
C GLY A 307 0.30 2.73 53.18
N LEU A 308 1.22 2.82 54.13
CA LEU A 308 1.28 1.94 55.31
C LEU A 308 -0.05 2.06 56.04
N PHE A 309 -0.93 1.11 55.85
CA PHE A 309 -1.99 0.83 56.81
C PHE A 309 -1.40 -0.04 57.93
N THR A 310 -0.94 0.58 58.99
CA THR A 310 -0.69 -0.09 60.28
C THR A 310 -2.05 -0.48 60.87
N VAL A 311 -2.38 -1.77 60.72
CA VAL A 311 -3.48 -2.39 61.48
C VAL A 311 -2.94 -2.72 62.86
N THR A 312 -3.28 -1.91 63.89
CA THR A 312 -3.14 -2.22 65.29
C THR A 312 -4.15 -3.28 65.63
N PHE A 313 -3.67 -4.51 65.84
CA PHE A 313 -4.45 -5.57 66.50
C PHE A 313 -4.50 -5.27 68.01
N LEU A 314 -5.64 -4.81 68.53
CA LEU A 314 -5.95 -4.82 69.92
C LEU A 314 -6.38 -6.25 70.31
N HIS A 315 -5.58 -6.88 71.13
CA HIS A 315 -5.98 -8.04 71.94
C HIS A 315 -7.09 -7.63 72.90
N PHE A 316 -8.22 -8.30 72.84
CA PHE A 316 -9.09 -8.46 74.01
C PHE A 316 -9.16 -9.95 74.38
N ILE A 317 -8.64 -10.22 75.56
CA ILE A 317 -8.83 -11.41 76.35
C ILE A 317 -10.20 -11.28 76.99
N PHE A 318 -11.10 -12.23 76.70
CA PHE A 318 -11.94 -12.97 77.65
C PHE A 318 -12.75 -14.00 76.89
#